data_a322841bbe61f5a46de7c4ff1977381f
#
_entry.id   a322841bbe61f5a46de7c4ff1977381f
#
_cell.length_a   1.000
_cell.length_b   1.000
_cell.length_c   1.000
_cell.angle_alpha   90.00
_cell.angle_beta   90.00
_cell.angle_gamma   90.00
#
_symmetry.space_group_name_H-M   'P 1'
#
loop_
_entity.id
_entity.type
_entity.pdbx_description
1 polymer ?
#
loop_
_entity_poly.entity_id
_entity_poly.type
_entity_poly.pdbx_seq_one_letter_code
_entity_poly.pdbx_strand_id
1 'polypeptide(L)'
;MDDISKCPVMHGSVTKIKGDSTSNKDWWPNQINLGILHQNDKRSNPMDKDFDYRSEFKKLDFFSLKKDLNNLMTDSKEWWPADYGHYGPFFIRLTWHAAGTYRTWDGRGGGGTGDQRFAPLNSWPDNGNLDKARRLLWPLKKKYGKQISWADLFILAGNVAIESMGGKTFGYSGGRTDIWAPPEDIHWGKENEWLQNKRYSGDRELETPLGAVQMGLIYVNPQGPDGNPDPLASARDIRETIARMAMNDAETV
;
A
#
# COMPACT_ATOMS: atom_id res chain seq x y z
N MET A 1 37.61 1.37 35.31
CA MET A 1 36.20 1.64 34.87
C MET A 1 36.30 2.26 33.49
N ASP A 2 36.22 1.44 32.50
CA ASP A 2 36.25 1.91 31.10
C ASP A 2 34.99 2.73 30.83
N ASP A 3 35.22 3.90 30.30
CA ASP A 3 34.19 4.89 30.01
C ASP A 3 33.30 4.39 28.89
N ILE A 4 32.22 3.72 29.27
CA ILE A 4 31.15 3.16 28.37
C ILE A 4 30.54 4.28 27.50
N SER A 5 30.74 5.56 27.90
CA SER A 5 30.24 6.73 27.16
C SER A 5 30.86 6.92 25.78
N LYS A 6 31.98 6.25 25.48
CA LYS A 6 32.70 6.35 24.20
C LYS A 6 32.35 5.24 23.21
N CYS A 7 31.46 4.30 23.56
CA CYS A 7 31.03 3.27 22.62
C CYS A 7 30.07 3.89 21.61
N PRO A 8 30.37 3.90 20.30
CA PRO A 8 29.49 4.48 19.28
C PRO A 8 28.10 3.84 19.28
N VAL A 9 27.99 2.59 19.70
CA VAL A 9 26.72 1.86 19.78
C VAL A 9 25.83 2.35 20.93
N MET A 10 26.43 2.91 21.98
CA MET A 10 25.70 3.39 23.16
C MET A 10 25.13 4.80 23.00
N HIS A 11 25.61 5.56 22.02
CA HIS A 11 25.07 6.88 21.66
C HIS A 11 24.04 6.86 20.53
N GLY A 12 23.84 5.71 19.92
CA GLY A 12 22.73 5.51 19.00
C GLY A 12 21.38 5.60 19.75
N SER A 13 20.34 5.93 19.06
CA SER A 13 18.97 6.12 19.55
C SER A 13 18.33 4.87 20.16
N VAL A 14 19.08 4.08 20.94
CA VAL A 14 18.59 2.89 21.67
C VAL A 14 17.37 3.22 22.53
N THR A 15 17.20 4.48 22.91
CA THR A 15 16.04 4.97 23.64
C THR A 15 14.80 5.23 22.77
N LYS A 16 14.93 5.11 21.45
CA LYS A 16 13.83 5.29 20.49
C LYS A 16 13.43 4.00 19.80
N ILE A 17 13.40 2.89 20.53
CA ILE A 17 12.69 1.70 20.07
C ILE A 17 11.17 2.01 20.12
N LYS A 18 10.72 2.79 19.19
CA LYS A 18 9.34 2.72 18.72
C LYS A 18 9.35 1.58 17.71
N GLY A 19 8.52 0.60 17.84
CA GLY A 19 8.40 -0.65 17.11
C GLY A 19 8.69 -0.70 15.60
N ASP A 20 9.44 0.24 15.08
CA ASP A 20 9.91 0.32 13.72
C ASP A 20 11.28 -0.36 13.63
N SER A 21 11.50 -1.14 12.59
CA SER A 21 12.81 -1.72 12.32
C SER A 21 13.86 -0.61 12.25
N THR A 22 14.92 -0.75 13.03
CA THR A 22 16.03 0.20 13.00
C THR A 22 16.76 0.11 11.67
N SER A 23 16.84 1.23 10.97
CA SER A 23 17.64 1.38 9.74
C SER A 23 19.01 1.98 10.07
N ASN A 24 19.95 1.93 9.12
CA ASN A 24 21.21 2.63 9.26
C ASN A 24 21.04 4.12 9.56
N LYS A 25 19.97 4.72 9.10
CA LYS A 25 19.64 6.13 9.36
C LYS A 25 19.34 6.41 10.83
N ASP A 26 18.80 5.45 11.56
CA ASP A 26 18.50 5.58 12.99
C ASP A 26 19.77 5.51 13.85
N TRP A 27 20.77 4.73 13.39
CA TRP A 27 22.06 4.58 14.05
C TRP A 27 23.06 5.67 13.65
N TRP A 28 23.02 6.08 12.38
CA TRP A 28 23.90 7.11 11.80
C TRP A 28 23.09 8.10 10.98
N PRO A 29 22.38 9.03 11.63
CA PRO A 29 21.44 9.93 10.93
C PRO A 29 22.11 10.84 9.90
N ASN A 30 23.42 11.04 9.99
CA ASN A 30 24.19 11.85 9.06
C ASN A 30 24.85 11.02 7.94
N GLN A 31 24.63 9.72 7.90
CA GLN A 31 25.14 8.87 6.84
C GLN A 31 24.22 8.89 5.63
N ILE A 32 24.82 8.72 4.46
CA ILE A 32 24.06 8.51 3.21
C ILE A 32 23.24 7.23 3.37
N ASN A 33 21.96 7.28 2.99
CA ASN A 33 21.13 6.09 2.94
C ASN A 33 21.60 5.18 1.80
N LEU A 34 22.43 4.21 2.12
CA LEU A 34 22.94 3.22 1.17
C LEU A 34 21.91 2.12 0.84
N GLY A 35 20.80 2.05 1.57
CA GLY A 35 19.72 1.08 1.32
C GLY A 35 19.17 1.20 -0.10
N ILE A 36 19.14 2.43 -0.64
CA ILE A 36 18.71 2.70 -2.02
C ILE A 36 19.52 1.91 -3.06
N LEU A 37 20.80 1.65 -2.80
CA LEU A 37 21.66 0.86 -3.70
C LEU A 37 21.22 -0.61 -3.78
N HIS A 38 20.47 -1.08 -2.80
CA HIS A 38 19.97 -2.44 -2.71
C HIS A 38 18.50 -2.59 -3.11
N GLN A 39 17.82 -1.51 -3.41
CA GLN A 39 16.39 -1.51 -3.74
C GLN A 39 16.02 -2.49 -4.84
N ASN A 40 16.88 -2.64 -5.82
CA ASN A 40 16.71 -3.57 -6.93
C ASN A 40 17.63 -4.79 -6.82
N ASP A 41 18.16 -5.08 -5.65
CA ASP A 41 19.06 -6.22 -5.44
C ASP A 41 18.28 -7.55 -5.62
N LYS A 42 18.72 -8.33 -6.58
CA LYS A 42 18.15 -9.64 -6.88
C LYS A 42 18.27 -10.64 -5.72
N ARG A 43 19.12 -10.40 -4.73
CA ARG A 43 19.27 -11.27 -3.55
C ARG A 43 18.01 -11.29 -2.67
N SER A 44 17.23 -10.23 -2.65
CA SER A 44 15.93 -10.20 -1.95
C SER A 44 14.81 -10.83 -2.77
N ASN A 45 15.02 -11.02 -4.07
CA ASN A 45 14.03 -11.60 -4.96
C ASN A 45 14.10 -13.13 -4.90
N PRO A 46 13.05 -13.83 -4.43
CA PRO A 46 13.01 -15.29 -4.34
C PRO A 46 12.81 -15.98 -5.69
N MET A 47 12.65 -15.23 -6.76
CA MET A 47 12.45 -15.78 -8.10
C MET A 47 13.78 -16.10 -8.76
N ASP A 48 13.76 -17.08 -9.66
CA ASP A 48 14.91 -17.46 -10.46
C ASP A 48 15.42 -16.28 -11.32
N LYS A 49 16.70 -16.30 -11.70
CA LYS A 49 17.34 -15.21 -12.45
C LYS A 49 16.66 -14.93 -13.78
N ASP A 50 16.13 -15.96 -14.41
CA ASP A 50 15.47 -15.90 -15.72
C ASP A 50 13.95 -15.82 -15.60
N PHE A 51 13.43 -15.57 -14.41
CA PHE A 51 12.00 -15.44 -14.18
C PHE A 51 11.45 -14.20 -14.86
N ASP A 52 10.54 -14.40 -15.81
CA ASP A 52 9.74 -13.36 -16.45
C ASP A 52 8.27 -13.52 -16.08
N TYR A 53 7.80 -12.61 -15.22
CA TYR A 53 6.42 -12.65 -14.75
C TYR A 53 5.39 -12.51 -15.88
N ARG A 54 5.66 -11.71 -16.91
CA ARG A 54 4.72 -11.54 -18.02
C ARG A 54 4.53 -12.83 -18.81
N SER A 55 5.59 -13.60 -18.96
CA SER A 55 5.54 -14.93 -19.56
C SER A 55 4.80 -15.94 -18.68
N GLU A 56 4.98 -15.87 -17.35
CA GLU A 56 4.24 -16.73 -16.42
C GLU A 56 2.75 -16.35 -16.37
N PHE A 57 2.43 -15.07 -16.36
CA PHE A 57 1.03 -14.60 -16.38
C PHE A 57 0.26 -15.08 -17.62
N LYS A 58 0.90 -15.20 -18.78
CA LYS A 58 0.27 -15.74 -20.00
C LYS A 58 -0.18 -17.18 -19.87
N LYS A 59 0.38 -17.94 -18.93
CA LYS A 59 0.01 -19.34 -18.65
C LYS A 59 -1.18 -19.45 -17.68
N LEU A 60 -1.63 -18.32 -17.10
CA LEU A 60 -2.68 -18.27 -16.12
C LEU A 60 -4.03 -18.63 -16.76
N ASP A 61 -4.75 -19.57 -16.17
CA ASP A 61 -6.17 -19.73 -16.42
C ASP A 61 -6.96 -18.60 -15.70
N PHE A 62 -7.07 -17.49 -16.41
CA PHE A 62 -7.69 -16.27 -15.91
C PHE A 62 -9.17 -16.49 -15.50
N PHE A 63 -9.92 -17.26 -16.26
CA PHE A 63 -11.33 -17.51 -15.97
C PHE A 63 -11.51 -18.37 -14.73
N SER A 64 -10.67 -19.37 -14.54
CA SER A 64 -10.65 -20.18 -13.31
C SER A 64 -10.29 -19.34 -12.09
N LEU A 65 -9.27 -18.49 -12.18
CA LEU A 65 -8.91 -17.56 -11.08
C LEU A 65 -10.08 -16.61 -10.76
N LYS A 66 -10.69 -16.04 -11.79
CA LYS A 66 -11.83 -15.13 -11.60
C LYS A 66 -13.01 -15.82 -10.94
N LYS A 67 -13.30 -17.07 -11.33
CA LYS A 67 -14.33 -17.91 -10.69
C LYS A 67 -14.01 -18.21 -9.23
N ASP A 68 -12.76 -18.55 -8.93
CA ASP A 68 -12.33 -18.82 -7.55
C ASP A 68 -12.43 -17.56 -6.67
N LEU A 69 -12.03 -16.40 -7.20
CA LEU A 69 -12.22 -15.12 -6.52
C LEU A 69 -13.69 -14.82 -6.27
N ASN A 70 -14.56 -15.05 -7.25
CA ASN A 70 -16.00 -14.85 -7.08
C ASN A 70 -16.57 -15.77 -5.99
N ASN A 71 -16.15 -17.03 -5.94
CA ASN A 71 -16.56 -17.96 -4.89
C ASN A 71 -16.08 -17.49 -3.52
N LEU A 72 -14.87 -16.95 -3.44
CA LEU A 72 -14.32 -16.42 -2.19
C LEU A 72 -15.15 -15.26 -1.62
N MET A 73 -15.85 -14.48 -2.46
CA MET A 73 -16.62 -13.31 -1.99
C MET A 73 -17.67 -13.68 -0.95
N THR A 74 -18.24 -14.88 -1.03
CA THR A 74 -19.31 -15.35 -0.12
C THR A 74 -18.88 -16.51 0.78
N ASP A 75 -17.63 -16.95 0.69
CA ASP A 75 -17.06 -18.02 1.52
C ASP A 75 -16.56 -17.46 2.87
N SER A 76 -17.50 -17.12 3.74
CA SER A 76 -17.24 -16.53 5.05
C SER A 76 -16.43 -17.47 5.93
N LYS A 77 -15.34 -16.98 6.51
CA LYS A 77 -14.44 -17.74 7.39
C LYS A 77 -14.71 -17.42 8.86
N GLU A 78 -14.72 -18.44 9.71
CA GLU A 78 -14.92 -18.26 11.17
C GLU A 78 -13.89 -17.31 11.80
N TRP A 79 -12.63 -17.38 11.36
CA TRP A 79 -11.55 -16.54 11.89
C TRP A 79 -11.62 -15.08 11.44
N TRP A 80 -12.38 -14.79 10.40
CA TRP A 80 -12.66 -13.44 9.88
C TRP A 80 -13.99 -13.45 9.13
N PRO A 81 -15.11 -13.38 9.85
CA PRO A 81 -16.44 -13.42 9.23
C PRO A 81 -16.65 -12.28 8.24
N ALA A 82 -17.32 -12.59 7.13
CA ALA A 82 -17.67 -11.58 6.13
C ALA A 82 -18.84 -10.71 6.64
N ASP A 83 -18.68 -9.39 6.52
CA ASP A 83 -19.76 -8.45 6.84
C ASP A 83 -20.95 -8.71 5.92
N TYR A 84 -22.11 -8.92 6.52
CA TYR A 84 -23.35 -9.29 5.77
C TYR A 84 -23.15 -10.48 4.82
N GLY A 85 -22.18 -11.35 5.09
CA GLY A 85 -21.91 -12.55 4.32
C GLY A 85 -21.14 -12.34 3.02
N HIS A 86 -20.56 -11.15 2.79
CA HIS A 86 -19.86 -10.85 1.54
C HIS A 86 -18.58 -10.04 1.76
N TYR A 87 -17.43 -10.55 1.26
CA TYR A 87 -16.13 -9.87 1.38
C TYR A 87 -15.90 -8.76 0.35
N GLY A 88 -16.81 -8.51 -0.57
CA GLY A 88 -16.64 -7.53 -1.64
C GLY A 88 -16.17 -6.16 -1.18
N PRO A 89 -16.84 -5.49 -0.23
CA PRO A 89 -16.40 -4.19 0.28
C PRO A 89 -14.99 -4.23 0.87
N PHE A 90 -14.62 -5.32 1.51
CA PHE A 90 -13.30 -5.52 2.09
C PHE A 90 -12.21 -5.65 1.02
N PHE A 91 -12.48 -6.36 -0.08
CA PHE A 91 -11.55 -6.44 -1.21
C PHE A 91 -11.50 -5.16 -2.05
N ILE A 92 -12.60 -4.43 -2.19
CA ILE A 92 -12.57 -3.08 -2.79
C ILE A 92 -11.67 -2.17 -1.97
N ARG A 93 -11.79 -2.18 -0.64
CA ARG A 93 -10.91 -1.43 0.24
C ARG A 93 -9.44 -1.84 0.08
N LEU A 94 -9.13 -3.14 0.04
CA LEU A 94 -7.77 -3.64 -0.22
C LEU A 94 -7.21 -3.05 -1.52
N THR A 95 -7.98 -3.14 -2.59
CA THR A 95 -7.59 -2.70 -3.94
C THR A 95 -7.41 -1.19 -3.99
N TRP A 96 -8.36 -0.45 -3.46
CA TRP A 96 -8.29 1.01 -3.40
C TRP A 96 -7.06 1.47 -2.61
N HIS A 97 -6.80 0.86 -1.46
CA HIS A 97 -5.64 1.20 -0.62
C HIS A 97 -4.31 0.75 -1.22
N ALA A 98 -4.29 -0.20 -2.14
CA ALA A 98 -3.11 -0.50 -2.95
C ALA A 98 -2.94 0.53 -4.07
N ALA A 99 -4.00 0.84 -4.82
CA ALA A 99 -3.97 1.76 -5.96
C ALA A 99 -3.83 3.22 -5.52
N GLY A 100 -4.49 3.60 -4.44
CA GLY A 100 -4.63 4.98 -3.97
C GLY A 100 -3.37 5.60 -3.36
N THR A 101 -2.27 4.87 -3.27
CA THR A 101 -0.97 5.42 -2.86
C THR A 101 -0.21 6.11 -4.00
N TYR A 102 -0.75 6.07 -5.22
CA TYR A 102 -0.11 6.67 -6.39
C TYR A 102 0.06 8.18 -6.24
N ARG A 103 1.21 8.71 -6.68
CA ARG A 103 1.46 10.14 -6.79
C ARG A 103 2.08 10.51 -8.15
N THR A 104 1.67 11.66 -8.66
CA THR A 104 2.05 12.11 -10.00
C THR A 104 3.46 12.68 -10.10
N TRP A 105 4.05 13.14 -8.98
CA TRP A 105 5.35 13.80 -8.96
C TRP A 105 6.49 12.94 -9.51
N ASP A 106 6.47 11.65 -9.18
CA ASP A 106 7.52 10.70 -9.55
C ASP A 106 6.98 9.34 -10.02
N GLY A 107 5.66 9.18 -10.06
CA GLY A 107 5.00 7.94 -10.45
C GLY A 107 5.10 6.82 -9.42
N ARG A 108 5.46 7.13 -8.18
CA ARG A 108 5.57 6.16 -7.07
C ARG A 108 4.22 5.80 -6.49
N GLY A 109 4.20 4.69 -5.78
CA GLY A 109 2.96 4.14 -5.22
C GLY A 109 2.09 3.46 -6.26
N GLY A 110 0.82 3.33 -5.93
CA GLY A 110 -0.16 2.66 -6.78
C GLY A 110 -0.13 1.14 -6.71
N GLY A 111 -1.04 0.51 -7.44
CA GLY A 111 -1.24 -0.94 -7.42
C GLY A 111 -0.23 -1.75 -8.23
N GLY A 112 0.87 -1.12 -8.69
CA GLY A 112 1.78 -1.72 -9.67
C GLY A 112 2.77 -2.75 -9.14
N THR A 113 3.03 -2.77 -7.83
CA THR A 113 4.17 -3.50 -7.24
C THR A 113 3.78 -4.41 -6.07
N GLY A 114 2.56 -4.27 -5.55
CA GLY A 114 2.10 -5.01 -4.38
C GLY A 114 2.83 -4.59 -3.08
N ASP A 115 3.32 -3.37 -3.01
CA ASP A 115 4.09 -2.81 -1.90
C ASP A 115 3.29 -2.70 -0.58
N GLN A 116 1.96 -2.69 -0.63
CA GLN A 116 1.09 -2.77 0.55
C GLN A 116 1.42 -3.96 1.49
N ARG A 117 2.15 -4.96 1.02
CA ARG A 117 2.62 -6.09 1.85
C ARG A 117 3.68 -5.70 2.85
N PHE A 118 4.37 -4.58 2.65
CA PHE A 118 5.55 -4.16 3.39
C PHE A 118 5.29 -2.95 4.28
N ALA A 119 6.12 -2.84 5.32
CA ALA A 119 6.17 -1.64 6.14
C ALA A 119 6.76 -0.47 5.30
N PRO A 120 6.34 0.79 5.58
CA PRO A 120 5.36 1.18 6.59
C PRO A 120 3.90 1.10 6.11
N LEU A 121 3.64 0.89 4.81
CA LEU A 121 2.30 0.91 4.24
C LEU A 121 1.34 -0.07 4.95
N ASN A 122 1.79 -1.29 5.26
CA ASN A 122 0.96 -2.30 5.90
C ASN A 122 0.59 -1.97 7.35
N SER A 123 1.25 -0.99 7.96
CA SER A 123 0.98 -0.53 9.33
C SER A 123 0.25 0.80 9.41
N TRP A 124 -0.03 1.46 8.28
CA TRP A 124 -0.84 2.67 8.28
C TRP A 124 -2.21 2.40 8.90
N PRO A 125 -2.76 3.34 9.71
CA PRO A 125 -4.07 3.16 10.35
C PRO A 125 -5.17 2.83 9.34
N ASP A 126 -5.17 3.47 8.17
CA ASP A 126 -6.14 3.20 7.10
C ASP A 126 -6.01 1.81 6.49
N ASN A 127 -4.86 1.17 6.64
CA ASN A 127 -4.60 -0.19 6.20
C ASN A 127 -4.88 -1.24 7.30
N GLY A 128 -5.46 -0.83 8.41
CA GLY A 128 -5.86 -1.72 9.49
C GLY A 128 -6.69 -2.89 8.98
N ASN A 129 -6.36 -4.11 9.42
CA ASN A 129 -7.00 -5.36 9.03
C ASN A 129 -6.80 -5.81 7.57
N LEU A 130 -6.13 -5.07 6.70
CA LEU A 130 -5.87 -5.54 5.33
C LEU A 130 -4.91 -6.74 5.25
N ASP A 131 -4.19 -7.04 6.31
CA ASP A 131 -3.48 -8.32 6.47
C ASP A 131 -4.45 -9.52 6.42
N LYS A 132 -5.68 -9.38 6.94
CA LYS A 132 -6.73 -10.41 6.86
C LYS A 132 -7.22 -10.57 5.43
N ALA A 133 -7.36 -9.48 4.68
CA ALA A 133 -7.69 -9.56 3.25
C ALA A 133 -6.62 -10.33 2.47
N ARG A 134 -5.32 -10.04 2.70
CA ARG A 134 -4.23 -10.80 2.11
C ARG A 134 -4.24 -12.27 2.53
N ARG A 135 -4.57 -12.56 3.79
CA ARG A 135 -4.71 -13.93 4.28
C ARG A 135 -5.87 -14.68 3.63
N LEU A 136 -6.99 -14.02 3.36
CA LEU A 136 -8.11 -14.59 2.60
C LEU A 136 -7.71 -14.93 1.17
N LEU A 137 -6.89 -14.09 0.52
CA LEU A 137 -6.38 -14.33 -0.84
C LEU A 137 -5.27 -15.39 -0.90
N TRP A 138 -4.63 -15.73 0.22
CA TRP A 138 -3.47 -16.63 0.25
C TRP A 138 -3.73 -18.02 -0.36
N PRO A 139 -4.88 -18.69 -0.12
CA PRO A 139 -5.17 -19.98 -0.78
C PRO A 139 -5.14 -19.89 -2.31
N LEU A 140 -5.67 -18.79 -2.88
CA LEU A 140 -5.62 -18.57 -4.32
C LEU A 140 -4.19 -18.29 -4.79
N LYS A 141 -3.47 -17.42 -4.07
CA LYS A 141 -2.07 -17.15 -4.36
C LYS A 141 -1.22 -18.43 -4.36
N LYS A 142 -1.46 -19.35 -3.43
CA LYS A 142 -0.80 -20.66 -3.42
C LYS A 142 -1.20 -21.52 -4.61
N LYS A 143 -2.49 -21.56 -4.95
CA LYS A 143 -3.01 -22.39 -6.06
C LYS A 143 -2.42 -21.97 -7.40
N TYR A 144 -2.36 -20.67 -7.68
CA TYR A 144 -1.88 -20.15 -8.97
C TYR A 144 -0.38 -19.81 -8.97
N GLY A 145 0.25 -19.79 -7.82
CA GLY A 145 1.71 -19.71 -7.64
C GLY A 145 2.35 -18.50 -8.32
N LYS A 146 3.32 -18.78 -9.18
CA LYS A 146 4.09 -17.77 -9.93
C LYS A 146 3.29 -17.11 -11.06
N GLN A 147 2.16 -17.68 -11.46
CA GLN A 147 1.32 -17.17 -12.56
C GLN A 147 0.54 -15.91 -12.22
N ILE A 148 0.39 -15.61 -10.94
CA ILE A 148 -0.26 -14.38 -10.45
C ILE A 148 0.61 -13.68 -9.42
N SER A 149 0.94 -12.41 -9.64
CA SER A 149 1.59 -11.56 -8.63
C SER A 149 0.60 -11.12 -7.56
N TRP A 150 1.09 -10.65 -6.42
CA TRP A 150 0.24 -10.00 -5.44
C TRP A 150 -0.35 -8.69 -5.97
N ALA A 151 0.45 -7.93 -6.72
CA ALA A 151 -0.02 -6.71 -7.36
C ALA A 151 -1.24 -6.97 -8.25
N ASP A 152 -1.13 -7.94 -9.14
CA ASP A 152 -2.23 -8.32 -10.03
C ASP A 152 -3.41 -8.93 -9.28
N LEU A 153 -3.16 -9.74 -8.26
CA LEU A 153 -4.21 -10.37 -7.46
C LEU A 153 -5.02 -9.34 -6.66
N PHE A 154 -4.37 -8.31 -6.09
CA PHE A 154 -5.08 -7.25 -5.38
C PHE A 154 -6.05 -6.50 -6.30
N ILE A 155 -5.58 -6.11 -7.48
CA ILE A 155 -6.42 -5.36 -8.43
C ILE A 155 -7.55 -6.24 -8.97
N LEU A 156 -7.26 -7.50 -9.31
CA LEU A 156 -8.30 -8.42 -9.78
C LEU A 156 -9.35 -8.70 -8.71
N ALA A 157 -8.95 -8.83 -7.44
CA ALA A 157 -9.88 -9.05 -6.34
C ALA A 157 -10.90 -7.91 -6.21
N GLY A 158 -10.45 -6.65 -6.35
CA GLY A 158 -11.36 -5.50 -6.36
C GLY A 158 -12.32 -5.49 -7.56
N ASN A 159 -11.82 -5.80 -8.75
CA ASN A 159 -12.67 -5.88 -9.93
C ASN A 159 -13.75 -6.98 -9.76
N VAL A 160 -13.35 -8.17 -9.35
CA VAL A 160 -14.30 -9.28 -9.11
C VAL A 160 -15.28 -8.94 -7.99
N ALA A 161 -14.84 -8.23 -6.96
CA ALA A 161 -15.72 -7.78 -5.90
C ALA A 161 -16.82 -6.86 -6.42
N ILE A 162 -16.48 -5.85 -7.23
CA ILE A 162 -17.44 -4.94 -7.87
C ILE A 162 -18.40 -5.72 -8.75
N GLU A 163 -17.88 -6.61 -9.60
CA GLU A 163 -18.69 -7.41 -10.53
C GLU A 163 -19.62 -8.38 -9.80
N SER A 164 -19.16 -8.99 -8.70
CA SER A 164 -19.97 -9.92 -7.90
C SER A 164 -21.17 -9.24 -7.20
N MET A 165 -21.10 -7.94 -7.02
CA MET A 165 -22.19 -7.10 -6.49
C MET A 165 -23.03 -6.45 -7.58
N GLY A 166 -22.80 -6.79 -8.85
CA GLY A 166 -23.58 -6.29 -10.00
C GLY A 166 -23.03 -5.01 -10.64
N GLY A 167 -21.89 -4.49 -10.16
CA GLY A 167 -21.22 -3.35 -10.77
C GLY A 167 -20.49 -3.72 -12.06
N LYS A 168 -20.22 -2.71 -12.88
CA LYS A 168 -19.40 -2.87 -14.10
C LYS A 168 -18.02 -2.28 -13.87
N THR A 169 -16.98 -3.00 -14.31
CA THR A 169 -15.60 -2.53 -14.29
C THR A 169 -15.16 -2.13 -15.71
N PHE A 170 -14.13 -1.28 -15.79
CA PHE A 170 -13.55 -0.91 -17.09
C PHE A 170 -12.73 -2.04 -17.73
N GLY A 171 -12.51 -3.12 -17.01
CA GLY A 171 -11.73 -4.25 -17.44
C GLY A 171 -10.50 -4.48 -16.55
N TYR A 172 -9.65 -5.42 -16.99
CA TYR A 172 -8.47 -5.82 -16.27
C TYR A 172 -7.35 -6.18 -17.23
N SER A 173 -6.15 -5.72 -16.94
CA SER A 173 -4.94 -6.20 -17.57
C SER A 173 -3.93 -6.60 -16.49
N GLY A 174 -3.25 -7.73 -16.67
CA GLY A 174 -2.20 -8.20 -15.77
C GLY A 174 -0.81 -7.88 -16.29
N GLY A 175 0.20 -8.29 -15.54
CA GLY A 175 1.61 -8.09 -15.87
C GLY A 175 2.35 -7.17 -14.89
N ARG A 176 1.74 -6.84 -13.75
CA ARG A 176 2.36 -6.07 -12.66
C ARG A 176 3.30 -6.99 -11.88
N THR A 177 4.57 -6.68 -11.89
CA THR A 177 5.58 -7.48 -11.19
C THR A 177 5.68 -7.06 -9.73
N ASP A 178 5.68 -8.05 -8.84
CA ASP A 178 5.88 -7.81 -7.41
C ASP A 178 7.28 -7.27 -7.11
N ILE A 179 7.36 -6.34 -6.16
CA ILE A 179 8.61 -6.07 -5.43
C ILE A 179 8.76 -7.01 -4.25
N TRP A 180 10.00 -7.20 -3.79
CA TRP A 180 10.33 -8.16 -2.73
C TRP A 180 10.97 -7.52 -1.50
N ALA A 181 11.03 -6.19 -1.49
CA ALA A 181 11.45 -5.36 -0.36
C ALA A 181 10.66 -4.05 -0.38
N PRO A 182 10.48 -3.38 0.76
CA PRO A 182 9.86 -2.06 0.77
C PRO A 182 10.72 -1.06 0.00
N PRO A 183 10.10 -0.05 -0.66
CA PRO A 183 10.83 1.05 -1.29
C PRO A 183 11.60 1.86 -0.22
N GLU A 184 12.93 1.83 -0.28
CA GLU A 184 13.79 2.52 0.69
C GLU A 184 14.10 3.96 0.30
N ASP A 185 13.84 4.36 -0.93
CA ASP A 185 14.07 5.68 -1.47
C ASP A 185 12.91 6.67 -1.25
N ILE A 186 11.82 6.20 -0.65
CA ILE A 186 10.70 7.05 -0.25
C ILE A 186 11.00 7.65 1.12
N HIS A 187 10.87 8.97 1.22
CA HIS A 187 10.92 9.64 2.51
C HIS A 187 9.57 9.45 3.23
N TRP A 188 9.52 8.52 4.17
CA TRP A 188 8.31 8.21 4.91
C TRP A 188 7.98 9.25 5.99
N GLY A 189 8.97 10.01 6.47
CA GLY A 189 8.77 10.97 7.53
C GLY A 189 8.35 10.33 8.86
N LYS A 190 7.77 11.14 9.72
CA LYS A 190 7.21 10.70 11.00
C LYS A 190 5.69 10.62 10.87
N GLU A 191 5.17 9.44 10.64
CA GLU A 191 3.74 9.20 10.38
C GLU A 191 2.82 9.86 11.41
N ASN A 192 3.20 9.87 12.68
CA ASN A 192 2.42 10.50 13.74
C ASN A 192 2.38 12.03 13.67
N GLU A 193 3.21 12.66 12.84
CA GLU A 193 3.25 14.11 12.66
C GLU A 193 2.40 14.56 11.47
N TRP A 194 2.23 13.74 10.45
CA TRP A 194 1.51 14.09 9.23
C TRP A 194 0.15 13.39 9.05
N LEU A 195 -0.33 12.71 10.08
CA LEU A 195 -1.68 12.16 10.08
C LEU A 195 -2.73 13.26 10.29
N GLN A 196 -3.92 13.06 9.73
CA GLN A 196 -5.05 13.99 9.82
C GLN A 196 -4.69 15.38 9.22
N ASN A 197 -5.28 16.45 9.71
CA ASN A 197 -4.99 17.81 9.23
C ASN A 197 -3.59 18.31 9.64
N LYS A 198 -2.90 17.61 10.53
CA LYS A 198 -1.51 17.93 10.91
C LYS A 198 -0.51 17.80 9.76
N ARG A 199 -0.90 17.11 8.68
CA ARG A 199 -0.10 16.99 7.46
C ARG A 199 0.12 18.33 6.73
N TYR A 200 -0.73 19.30 6.98
CA TYR A 200 -0.66 20.61 6.34
C TYR A 200 0.10 21.62 7.19
N SER A 201 0.83 22.52 6.52
CA SER A 201 1.37 23.77 7.06
C SER A 201 0.85 24.94 6.24
N GLY A 202 0.98 26.16 6.75
CA GLY A 202 0.55 27.36 6.04
C GLY A 202 -0.90 27.29 5.53
N ASP A 203 -1.11 27.64 4.27
CA ASP A 203 -2.42 27.49 3.58
C ASP A 203 -2.50 26.11 2.90
N ARG A 204 -2.53 25.05 3.70
CA ARG A 204 -2.60 23.64 3.26
C ARG A 204 -1.39 23.18 2.42
N GLU A 205 -0.21 23.65 2.77
CA GLU A 205 1.02 23.18 2.17
C GLU A 205 1.43 21.83 2.76
N LEU A 206 1.84 20.91 1.91
CA LEU A 206 2.40 19.63 2.31
C LEU A 206 3.92 19.70 2.30
N GLU A 207 4.57 18.87 3.14
CA GLU A 207 6.01 18.66 3.09
C GLU A 207 6.44 18.27 1.67
N THR A 208 7.73 18.30 1.41
CA THR A 208 8.36 18.14 0.09
C THR A 208 7.62 17.23 -0.89
N PRO A 209 7.64 17.52 -2.20
CA PRO A 209 6.90 16.75 -3.21
C PRO A 209 7.15 15.24 -3.19
N LEU A 210 8.33 14.81 -2.71
CA LEU A 210 8.72 13.41 -2.65
C LEU A 210 8.47 12.75 -1.27
N GLY A 211 7.88 13.48 -0.32
CA GLY A 211 7.48 12.91 0.96
C GLY A 211 6.32 11.91 0.82
N ALA A 212 6.22 10.98 1.74
CA ALA A 212 5.10 10.05 1.79
C ALA A 212 3.75 10.77 1.93
N VAL A 213 3.73 11.91 2.59
CA VAL A 213 2.55 12.80 2.75
C VAL A 213 1.95 13.24 1.41
N GLN A 214 2.72 13.20 0.33
CA GLN A 214 2.25 13.51 -1.03
C GLN A 214 1.58 12.32 -1.73
N MET A 215 1.59 11.13 -1.15
CA MET A 215 0.86 9.99 -1.71
C MET A 215 -0.65 10.25 -1.65
N GLY A 216 -1.38 9.81 -2.68
CA GLY A 216 -2.78 10.13 -2.85
C GLY A 216 -3.65 9.76 -1.65
N LEU A 217 -3.61 8.51 -1.23
CA LEU A 217 -4.40 8.00 -0.11
C LEU A 217 -3.67 8.20 1.22
N ILE A 218 -3.54 9.44 1.66
CA ILE A 218 -3.12 9.78 3.01
C ILE A 218 -4.19 10.67 3.60
N TYR A 219 -5.13 10.09 4.31
CA TYR A 219 -6.20 10.78 5.02
C TYR A 219 -7.00 11.81 4.20
N VAL A 220 -8.02 11.28 3.59
CA VAL A 220 -9.19 12.09 3.25
C VAL A 220 -10.10 12.08 4.48
N ASN A 221 -10.53 13.23 4.96
CA ASN A 221 -11.57 13.34 5.96
C ASN A 221 -12.93 13.47 5.24
N PRO A 222 -13.63 12.38 4.93
CA PRO A 222 -14.84 12.43 4.11
C PRO A 222 -16.00 13.13 4.81
N GLN A 223 -15.90 13.28 6.13
CA GLN A 223 -16.89 13.99 6.93
C GLN A 223 -16.57 15.49 7.06
N GLY A 224 -15.33 15.90 6.82
CA GLY A 224 -14.84 17.24 6.98
C GLY A 224 -13.53 17.32 7.77
N PRO A 225 -12.89 18.50 7.86
CA PRO A 225 -11.64 18.70 8.59
C PRO A 225 -11.75 18.19 10.04
N ASP A 226 -10.75 17.44 10.48
CA ASP A 226 -10.69 16.82 11.82
C ASP A 226 -11.93 15.97 12.18
N GLY A 227 -12.63 15.44 11.16
CA GLY A 227 -13.83 14.64 11.35
C GLY A 227 -15.07 15.44 11.71
N ASN A 228 -15.03 16.77 11.67
CA ASN A 228 -16.20 17.61 11.86
C ASN A 228 -17.01 17.68 10.56
N PRO A 229 -18.32 17.42 10.60
CA PRO A 229 -19.15 17.42 9.40
C PRO A 229 -19.15 18.79 8.71
N ASP A 230 -18.49 18.87 7.56
CA ASP A 230 -18.47 20.02 6.67
C ASP A 230 -18.30 19.56 5.21
N PRO A 231 -19.40 19.42 4.45
CA PRO A 231 -19.36 18.94 3.08
C PRO A 231 -18.49 19.76 2.13
N LEU A 232 -18.42 21.10 2.32
CA LEU A 232 -17.62 21.96 1.45
C LEU A 232 -16.12 21.78 1.72
N ALA A 233 -15.73 21.79 2.98
CA ALA A 233 -14.34 21.55 3.36
C ALA A 233 -13.90 20.13 3.00
N SER A 234 -14.79 19.13 3.15
CA SER A 234 -14.55 17.76 2.73
C SER A 234 -14.33 17.64 1.22
N ALA A 235 -15.13 18.34 0.41
CA ALA A 235 -14.98 18.35 -1.05
C ALA A 235 -13.60 18.90 -1.47
N ARG A 236 -13.12 19.94 -0.80
CA ARG A 236 -11.77 20.48 -1.04
C ARG A 236 -10.70 19.44 -0.72
N ASP A 237 -10.78 18.81 0.44
CA ASP A 237 -9.79 17.80 0.90
C ASP A 237 -9.74 16.59 -0.04
N ILE A 238 -10.90 16.09 -0.46
CA ILE A 238 -11.01 15.00 -1.45
C ILE A 238 -10.35 15.42 -2.77
N ARG A 239 -10.73 16.58 -3.31
CA ARG A 239 -10.22 17.04 -4.61
C ARG A 239 -8.72 17.23 -4.61
N GLU A 240 -8.15 17.85 -3.57
CA GLU A 240 -6.69 18.04 -3.43
C GLU A 240 -5.96 16.70 -3.31
N THR A 241 -6.51 15.76 -2.55
CA THR A 241 -5.92 14.44 -2.35
C THR A 241 -5.93 13.61 -3.64
N ILE A 242 -7.07 13.54 -4.31
CA ILE A 242 -7.24 12.72 -5.52
C ILE A 242 -6.50 13.34 -6.73
N ALA A 243 -6.38 14.68 -6.79
CA ALA A 243 -5.58 15.35 -7.81
C ALA A 243 -4.10 14.93 -7.79
N ARG A 244 -3.54 14.58 -6.61
CA ARG A 244 -2.19 14.02 -6.50
C ARG A 244 -2.03 12.66 -7.19
N MET A 245 -3.15 12.00 -7.48
CA MET A 245 -3.21 10.73 -8.23
C MET A 245 -3.52 10.95 -9.72
N ALA A 246 -3.53 12.20 -10.20
CA ALA A 246 -3.91 12.60 -11.56
C ALA A 246 -5.37 12.30 -11.94
N MET A 247 -6.27 12.25 -10.97
CA MET A 247 -7.71 12.08 -11.22
C MET A 247 -8.42 13.44 -11.19
N ASN A 248 -9.31 13.65 -12.13
CA ASN A 248 -10.20 14.80 -12.17
C ASN A 248 -11.50 14.54 -11.37
N ASP A 249 -12.37 15.55 -11.29
CA ASP A 249 -13.61 15.45 -10.52
C ASP A 249 -14.55 14.34 -11.02
N ALA A 250 -14.62 14.10 -12.34
CA ALA A 250 -15.47 13.06 -12.91
C ALA A 250 -14.91 11.64 -12.63
N GLU A 251 -13.60 11.51 -12.52
CA GLU A 251 -12.94 10.25 -12.17
C GLU A 251 -12.98 9.98 -10.67
N THR A 252 -13.19 11.03 -9.87
CA THR A 252 -13.29 10.95 -8.40
C THR A 252 -14.66 10.47 -7.94
N VAL A 253 -15.71 10.79 -8.66
CA VAL A 253 -17.11 10.45 -8.39
C VAL A 253 -17.51 9.14 -9.06
#